data_9c4f6d746ddce5b3c7f78193a2ff47d9
#
_entry.id   9c4f6d746ddce5b3c7f78193a2ff47d9
#
_cell.length_a   1.000
_cell.length_b   1.000
_cell.length_c   1.000
_cell.angle_alpha   90.00
_cell.angle_beta   90.00
_cell.angle_gamma   90.00
#
_symmetry.space_group_name_H-M   'P 1'
#
loop_
_entity.id
_entity.type
_entity.pdbx_description
1 polymer ?
#
loop_
_entity_poly.entity_id
_entity_poly.type
_entity_poly.pdbx_seq_one_letter_code
_entity_poly.pdbx_strand_id
1 'polypeptide(L)'
;MKKIGIIGGGISGLTLGCVLKGSGKECVIFERSSALSEHGAGISLTPNACKILEEIDILDAVRAESCSPLDIAWRDDQGNVIKKVNINEFGEVTVSYTHLTLPTKWIV
;
A
#
# COMPACT_ATOMS: atom_id res chain seq x y z
N MET A 1 26.49 5.27 -14.37
CA MET A 1 25.05 5.23 -14.13
C MET A 1 24.75 5.99 -12.84
N LYS A 2 23.75 6.84 -12.86
CA LYS A 2 23.36 7.60 -11.66
C LYS A 2 22.55 6.70 -10.75
N LYS A 3 22.90 6.67 -9.48
CA LYS A 3 22.11 6.02 -8.44
C LYS A 3 21.08 6.98 -7.87
N ILE A 4 19.91 6.48 -7.59
CA ILE A 4 18.83 7.27 -6.99
C ILE A 4 18.79 6.95 -5.49
N GLY A 5 18.88 7.96 -4.66
CA GLY A 5 18.71 7.81 -3.22
C GLY A 5 17.27 8.08 -2.82
N ILE A 6 16.70 7.19 -2.04
CA ILE A 6 15.36 7.33 -1.48
C ILE A 6 15.51 7.46 0.03
N ILE A 7 14.99 8.52 0.59
CA ILE A 7 15.01 8.73 2.04
C ILE A 7 13.68 8.31 2.62
N GLY A 8 13.73 7.29 3.47
CA GLY A 8 12.57 6.68 4.09
C GLY A 8 12.23 5.32 3.50
N GLY A 9 12.19 4.29 4.36
CA GLY A 9 11.82 2.91 4.04
C GLY A 9 10.38 2.57 4.41
N GLY A 10 9.49 3.56 4.40
CA GLY A 10 8.06 3.33 4.54
C GLY A 10 7.44 2.81 3.24
N ILE A 11 6.13 2.71 3.20
CA ILE A 11 5.39 2.17 2.05
C ILE A 11 5.72 2.92 0.77
N SER A 12 5.76 4.24 0.81
CA SER A 12 6.05 5.07 -0.36
C SER A 12 7.47 4.85 -0.88
N GLY A 13 8.46 4.85 -0.01
CA GLY A 13 9.86 4.65 -0.38
C GLY A 13 10.11 3.26 -0.93
N LEU A 14 9.55 2.23 -0.30
CA LEU A 14 9.67 0.85 -0.76
C LEU A 14 8.97 0.63 -2.11
N THR A 15 7.79 1.18 -2.29
CA THR A 15 7.05 1.10 -3.55
C THR A 15 7.83 1.76 -4.68
N LEU A 16 8.36 2.96 -4.43
CA LEU A 16 9.19 3.65 -5.42
C LEU A 16 10.44 2.83 -5.76
N GLY A 17 11.09 2.24 -4.76
CA GLY A 17 12.23 1.36 -4.97
C GLY A 17 11.91 0.17 -5.88
N CYS A 18 10.76 -0.46 -5.67
CA CYS A 18 10.29 -1.57 -6.50
C CYS A 18 10.04 -1.12 -7.95
N VAL A 19 9.40 0.03 -8.15
CA VAL A 19 9.13 0.59 -9.48
C VAL A 19 10.44 0.91 -10.21
N LEU A 20 11.38 1.55 -9.54
CA LEU A 20 12.69 1.89 -10.12
C LEU A 20 13.48 0.64 -10.50
N LYS A 21 13.48 -0.36 -9.65
CA LYS A 21 14.13 -1.63 -9.94
C LYS A 21 13.52 -2.32 -11.16
N GLY A 22 12.20 -2.35 -11.25
CA GLY A 22 11.49 -2.86 -12.42
C GLY A 22 11.81 -2.12 -13.70
N SER A 23 12.19 -0.85 -13.60
CA SER A 23 12.61 0.00 -14.73
C SER A 23 14.13 -0.09 -15.01
N GLY A 24 14.85 -1.00 -14.36
CA GLY A 24 16.28 -1.18 -14.56
C GLY A 24 17.16 -0.10 -13.93
N LYS A 25 16.62 0.69 -13.02
CA LYS A 25 17.35 1.75 -12.33
C LYS A 25 17.86 1.29 -10.96
N GLU A 26 19.08 1.67 -10.63
CA GLU A 26 19.64 1.41 -9.30
C GLU A 26 19.15 2.46 -8.30
N CYS A 27 18.70 2.00 -7.15
CA CYS A 27 18.35 2.87 -6.05
C CYS A 27 18.87 2.34 -4.72
N VAL A 28 19.03 3.26 -3.78
CA VAL A 28 19.40 2.98 -2.39
C VAL A 28 18.35 3.62 -1.49
N ILE A 29 17.83 2.86 -0.54
CA ILE A 29 16.84 3.35 0.41
C ILE A 29 17.51 3.53 1.76
N PHE A 30 17.45 4.74 2.29
CA PHE A 30 17.97 5.09 3.59
C PHE A 30 16.83 5.11 4.60
N GLU A 31 16.86 4.19 5.56
CA GLU A 31 15.87 4.11 6.63
C GLU A 31 16.54 4.31 7.99
N ARG A 32 16.00 5.24 8.78
CA ARG A 32 16.56 5.53 10.10
C ARG A 32 16.34 4.43 11.14
N SER A 33 15.29 3.63 10.98
CA SER A 33 15.02 2.51 11.87
C SER A 33 15.94 1.34 11.58
N SER A 34 16.39 0.64 12.62
CA SER A 34 17.28 -0.52 12.48
C SER A 34 16.57 -1.72 11.85
N ALA A 35 15.25 -1.74 11.84
CA ALA A 35 14.43 -2.77 11.23
C ALA A 35 13.17 -2.15 10.63
N LEU A 36 12.65 -2.77 9.59
CA LEU A 36 11.31 -2.45 9.10
C LEU A 36 10.30 -2.99 10.09
N SER A 37 9.51 -2.10 10.65
CA SER A 37 8.46 -2.46 11.59
C SER A 37 7.11 -1.99 11.10
N GLU A 38 6.10 -2.80 11.37
CA GLU A 38 4.72 -2.44 11.16
C GLU A 38 4.29 -1.54 12.32
N HIS A 39 3.91 -0.32 12.01
CA HIS A 39 3.27 0.56 12.97
C HIS A 39 1.78 0.57 12.69
N GLY A 40 1.06 -0.12 13.47
CA GLY A 40 -0.34 -0.39 13.74
C GLY A 40 -1.47 0.41 13.10
N ALA A 41 -1.30 1.04 11.96
CA ALA A 41 -2.38 1.72 11.27
C ALA A 41 -2.92 0.85 10.13
N GLY A 42 -4.23 0.81 10.01
CA GLY A 42 -4.87 0.26 8.83
C GLY A 42 -4.60 1.15 7.62
N ILE A 43 -4.49 0.54 6.45
CA ILE A 43 -4.28 1.25 5.19
C ILE A 43 -5.36 0.82 4.21
N SER A 44 -5.99 1.82 3.59
CA SER A 44 -6.91 1.59 2.49
C SER A 44 -6.20 1.86 1.17
N LEU A 45 -6.25 0.90 0.27
CA LEU A 45 -5.68 1.01 -1.06
C LEU A 45 -6.80 1.24 -2.07
N THR A 46 -6.70 2.35 -2.75
CA THR A 46 -7.61 2.72 -3.84
C THR A 46 -7.23 2.02 -5.14
N PRO A 47 -8.11 1.98 -6.15
CA PRO A 47 -7.82 1.31 -7.43
C PRO A 47 -6.52 1.79 -8.10
N ASN A 48 -6.21 3.07 -8.05
CA ASN A 48 -4.96 3.60 -8.60
C ASN A 48 -3.72 3.08 -7.87
N ALA A 49 -3.78 2.93 -6.54
CA ALA A 49 -2.70 2.33 -5.77
C ALA A 49 -2.55 0.83 -6.11
N CYS A 50 -3.65 0.11 -6.20
CA CYS A 50 -3.65 -1.30 -6.57
C CYS A 50 -3.05 -1.55 -7.95
N LYS A 51 -3.25 -0.64 -8.89
CA LYS A 51 -2.66 -0.72 -10.22
C LYS A 51 -1.12 -0.68 -10.16
N ILE A 52 -0.56 0.17 -9.31
CA ILE A 52 0.89 0.21 -9.11
C ILE A 52 1.39 -1.07 -8.47
N LEU A 53 0.68 -1.60 -7.48
CA LEU A 53 1.03 -2.87 -6.84
C LEU A 53 0.98 -4.04 -7.83
N GLU A 54 0.05 -4.02 -8.77
CA GLU A 54 -0.01 -4.99 -9.86
C GLU A 54 1.22 -4.89 -10.77
N GLU A 55 1.61 -3.68 -11.14
CA GLU A 55 2.78 -3.44 -11.99
C GLU A 55 4.09 -3.92 -11.37
N ILE A 56 4.21 -3.87 -10.05
CA ILE A 56 5.38 -4.39 -9.33
C ILE A 56 5.20 -5.81 -8.81
N ASP A 57 4.13 -6.48 -9.22
CA ASP A 57 3.85 -7.90 -8.99
C ASP A 57 3.69 -8.30 -7.52
N ILE A 58 3.10 -7.44 -6.71
CA ILE A 58 2.83 -7.72 -5.29
C ILE A 58 1.34 -7.64 -4.92
N LEU A 59 0.46 -7.31 -5.86
CA LEU A 59 -0.96 -7.11 -5.57
C LEU A 59 -1.62 -8.38 -5.04
N ASP A 60 -1.33 -9.54 -5.61
CA ASP A 60 -1.92 -10.81 -5.17
C ASP A 60 -1.53 -11.15 -3.73
N ALA A 61 -0.27 -10.92 -3.37
CA ALA A 61 0.21 -11.12 -2.01
C ALA A 61 -0.48 -10.16 -1.03
N VAL A 62 -0.69 -8.92 -1.43
CA VAL A 62 -1.40 -7.92 -0.63
C VAL A 62 -2.87 -8.30 -0.45
N ARG A 63 -3.53 -8.76 -1.50
CA ARG A 63 -4.92 -9.23 -1.43
C ARG A 63 -5.09 -10.40 -0.48
N ALA A 64 -4.14 -11.32 -0.43
CA ALA A 64 -4.17 -12.47 0.46
C ALA A 64 -4.18 -12.07 1.94
N GLU A 65 -3.55 -10.95 2.29
CA GLU A 65 -3.45 -10.44 3.66
C GLU A 65 -4.44 -9.31 3.97
N SER A 66 -5.39 -9.06 3.09
CA SER A 66 -6.30 -7.91 3.20
C SER A 66 -7.76 -8.34 3.15
N CYS A 67 -8.64 -7.42 3.50
CA CYS A 67 -10.06 -7.58 3.27
C CYS A 67 -10.55 -6.53 2.27
N SER A 68 -11.52 -6.94 1.45
CA SER A 68 -12.17 -6.04 0.50
C SER A 68 -13.54 -5.66 1.07
N PRO A 69 -13.72 -4.44 1.57
CA PRO A 69 -15.03 -4.02 2.07
C PRO A 69 -16.03 -3.91 0.92
N LEU A 70 -17.29 -4.20 1.22
CA LEU A 70 -18.38 -4.12 0.25
C LEU A 70 -18.99 -2.72 0.17
N ASP A 71 -18.94 -2.01 1.28
CA ASP A 71 -19.55 -0.69 1.39
C ASP A 71 -18.80 0.20 2.39
N ILE A 72 -19.08 1.49 2.29
CA ILE A 72 -18.67 2.51 3.26
C ILE A 72 -19.93 3.13 3.83
N ALA A 73 -20.03 3.17 5.14
CA ALA A 73 -21.15 3.79 5.85
C ALA A 73 -20.64 4.89 6.76
N TRP A 74 -21.28 6.06 6.68
CA TRP A 74 -21.13 7.13 7.65
C TRP A 74 -22.23 6.99 8.69
N ARG A 75 -21.86 7.04 9.95
CA ARG A 75 -22.76 6.89 11.08
C ARG A 75 -22.66 8.09 12.00
N ASP A 76 -23.76 8.37 12.70
CA ASP A 76 -23.74 9.36 13.79
C ASP A 76 -23.14 8.73 15.07
N ASP A 77 -23.09 9.53 16.13
CA ASP A 77 -22.58 9.13 17.44
C ASP A 77 -23.45 8.07 18.15
N GLN A 78 -24.68 7.87 17.68
CA GLN A 78 -25.59 6.83 18.18
C GLN A 78 -25.57 5.56 17.33
N GLY A 79 -24.75 5.52 16.28
CA GLY A 79 -24.62 4.39 15.39
C GLY A 79 -25.61 4.35 14.23
N ASN A 80 -26.46 5.35 14.08
CA ASN A 80 -27.40 5.42 12.95
C ASN A 80 -26.67 5.73 11.64
N VAL A 81 -27.05 5.04 10.57
CA VAL A 81 -26.46 5.27 9.24
C VAL A 81 -26.95 6.58 8.66
N ILE A 82 -26.04 7.51 8.42
CA ILE A 82 -26.31 8.78 7.74
C ILE A 82 -26.27 8.57 6.22
N LYS A 83 -25.24 7.84 5.74
CA LYS A 83 -25.06 7.56 4.32
C LYS A 83 -24.31 6.25 4.15
N LYS A 84 -24.71 5.48 3.14
CA LYS A 84 -24.06 4.23 2.76
C LYS A 84 -23.77 4.24 1.27
N VAL A 85 -22.56 3.88 0.90
CA VAL A 85 -22.12 3.82 -0.49
C VAL A 85 -21.53 2.44 -0.76
N ASN A 86 -21.97 1.81 -1.85
CA ASN A 86 -21.40 0.55 -2.30
C ASN A 86 -20.08 0.85 -3.03
N ILE A 87 -19.02 0.19 -2.58
CA ILE A 87 -17.67 0.40 -3.14
C ILE A 87 -17.58 -0.07 -4.59
N ASN A 88 -18.34 -1.07 -4.99
CA ASN A 88 -18.34 -1.55 -6.38
C ASN A 88 -18.84 -0.51 -7.40
N GLU A 89 -19.54 0.53 -6.95
CA GLU A 89 -19.94 1.65 -7.81
C GLU A 89 -18.76 2.52 -8.25
N PHE A 90 -17.64 2.45 -7.55
CA PHE A 90 -16.42 3.22 -7.84
C PHE A 90 -15.36 2.43 -8.62
N GLY A 91 -15.70 1.24 -9.13
CA GLY A 91 -14.77 0.35 -9.84
C GLY A 91 -14.15 -0.70 -8.94
N GLU A 92 -13.55 -1.70 -9.56
CA GLU A 92 -12.91 -2.80 -8.84
C GLU A 92 -11.77 -2.29 -7.97
N VAL A 93 -11.72 -2.78 -6.77
CA VAL A 93 -10.53 -2.83 -5.93
C VAL A 93 -10.30 -1.60 -5.06
N THR A 94 -11.07 -1.48 -4.01
CA THR A 94 -10.57 -0.89 -2.78
C THR A 94 -10.18 -2.03 -1.84
N VAL A 95 -8.93 -2.09 -1.45
CA VAL A 95 -8.41 -3.08 -0.52
C VAL A 95 -8.10 -2.38 0.80
N SER A 96 -8.64 -2.89 1.89
CA SER A 96 -8.34 -2.39 3.23
C SER A 96 -7.71 -3.50 4.04
N TYR A 97 -6.59 -3.22 4.69
CA TYR A 97 -5.90 -4.17 5.53
C TYR A 97 -5.16 -3.47 6.68
N THR A 98 -4.84 -4.23 7.71
CA THR A 98 -4.23 -3.69 8.93
C THR A 98 -2.71 -3.89 9.00
N HIS A 99 -2.16 -4.79 8.21
CA HIS A 99 -0.73 -5.09 8.18
C HIS A 99 -0.24 -5.16 6.75
N LEU A 100 0.81 -4.43 6.43
CA LEU A 100 1.49 -4.50 5.15
C LEU A 100 2.97 -4.77 5.37
N THR A 101 3.46 -5.83 4.76
CA THR A 101 4.89 -6.12 4.67
C THR A 101 5.29 -6.12 3.21
N LEU A 102 6.13 -5.17 2.81
CA LEU A 102 6.72 -5.15 1.48
C LEU A 102 8.04 -5.95 1.49
N PRO A 103 8.46 -6.47 0.33
CA PRO A 103 9.74 -7.18 0.24
C PRO A 103 10.91 -6.33 0.73
N THR A 104 11.67 -6.84 1.69
CA THR A 104 12.78 -6.13 2.34
C THR A 104 14.11 -6.27 1.61
N LYS A 105 14.21 -7.22 0.67
CA LYS A 105 15.44 -7.53 -0.05
C LYS A 105 16.02 -6.40 -0.92
N TRP A 106 15.28 -5.31 -1.06
CA TRP A 106 15.68 -4.14 -1.85
C TRP A 106 16.14 -2.96 -0.98
N ILE A 107 16.18 -3.17 0.32
CA ILE A 107 16.63 -2.16 1.28
C ILE A 107 18.11 -2.34 1.56
N VAL A 108 18.81 -1.27 1.50
CA VAL A 108 20.23 -1.22 1.78
C VAL A 108 20.53 -0.36 3.00
#